data_b52e195254cf81610462ba7447127cd1
#
_entry.id   b52e195254cf81610462ba7447127cd1
#
_cell.length_a   1.000
_cell.length_b   1.000
_cell.length_c   1.000
_cell.angle_alpha   90.00
_cell.angle_beta   90.00
_cell.angle_gamma   90.00
#
_symmetry.space_group_name_H-M   'P 1'
#
loop_
_entity.id
_entity.type
_entity.pdbx_description
1 polymer ?
#
loop_
_entity_poly.entity_id
_entity_poly.type
_entity_poly.pdbx_seq_one_letter_code
_entity_poly.pdbx_strand_id
1 'polypeptide(L)'
;MAGQKQELPVSGEPLSVESPMINKKKKKKSKKNKQAKEDDCEVEVPQEVTNGAEEKELSNKEKKKKRKREEKEIEKNNKKKEVAGDVPEKKLEDEDSNNGEIEQQKVAVTGKGVEEAKYTALKTFAESNLPENVLNCCKTFQKPSPIQSHTWPFLLDGRDLIGIAKTGSGKTLAFGIPAIMHMLNKNKKIGKGSKNVNPTCLVLSPTRELAVQISDVLKEAGKPCGLKSICVYGGDSKRPQINAIRSGVDIVIGTPGRLRDLIESNELRLSDVSFVVLDEADRMLDMGFEEPVRFILSKTNKVRQMVMFSATWPLDVHKLAQEFMDPNPVKVVIGSEDLAANHDVMQIIEVLDEHARDQRLLALLDKYHKSQKNRVLVFALYKVEAERLERFLQQRGWKAVSIHGNKAQTERTRSLSLFKEGSCPLLVATDVAARGLDIPDVEVVINYSFPLTTEDYVHRIGRTGRAGKKGVAHTFFTHLNKGLAGELVNVLREAGQVVPADLLKFGTHVKKKESKLYGAHFREIAADAPKAKKITFDNSDDED
;
A
#
# COMPACT_ATOMS: atom_id res chain seq x y z
N MET A 1 32.03 -67.62 6.68
CA MET A 1 32.71 -67.71 7.98
C MET A 1 32.28 -66.47 8.73
N ALA A 2 31.29 -66.59 9.57
CA ALA A 2 31.32 -66.60 11.02
C ALA A 2 31.78 -65.23 11.52
N GLY A 3 31.03 -64.42 12.16
CA GLY A 3 30.01 -64.58 13.19
C GLY A 3 30.48 -63.85 14.42
N GLN A 4 29.76 -62.94 14.94
CA GLN A 4 29.31 -63.01 16.34
C GLN A 4 28.55 -61.66 16.72
N LYS A 5 27.39 -61.92 17.18
CA LYS A 5 26.54 -61.05 17.99
C LYS A 5 27.14 -60.90 19.38
N GLN A 6 26.90 -59.74 20.02
CA GLN A 6 26.71 -59.75 21.48
C GLN A 6 25.66 -58.72 21.88
N GLU A 7 24.72 -59.24 22.66
CA GLU A 7 23.56 -58.61 23.25
C GLU A 7 23.86 -57.90 24.57
N LEU A 8 22.92 -57.04 24.93
CA LEU A 8 22.66 -56.26 26.13
C LEU A 8 22.98 -56.89 27.50
N PRO A 9 22.97 -56.07 28.61
CA PRO A 9 21.78 -56.11 29.44
C PRO A 9 21.28 -54.76 29.99
N VAL A 10 19.99 -54.85 30.30
CA VAL A 10 19.04 -53.94 30.96
C VAL A 10 19.35 -53.81 32.46
N SER A 11 19.13 -52.64 33.07
CA SER A 11 18.33 -52.43 34.28
C SER A 11 18.69 -51.13 35.02
N GLY A 12 17.64 -50.45 35.56
CA GLY A 12 17.77 -49.55 36.68
C GLY A 12 16.92 -48.27 36.62
N GLU A 13 15.64 -48.32 36.97
CA GLU A 13 14.82 -47.23 37.49
C GLU A 13 15.10 -46.99 38.99
N PRO A 14 14.43 -46.00 39.67
CA PRO A 14 14.47 -44.53 39.56
C PRO A 14 14.88 -43.88 40.90
N LEU A 15 15.23 -42.63 40.92
CA LEU A 15 15.30 -41.84 42.15
C LEU A 15 14.66 -40.46 41.98
N SER A 16 13.61 -40.28 42.75
CA SER A 16 12.90 -39.06 43.09
C SER A 16 13.79 -38.09 43.89
N VAL A 17 13.78 -36.80 43.56
CA VAL A 17 14.12 -35.76 44.53
C VAL A 17 13.25 -34.50 44.26
N GLU A 18 12.66 -34.10 45.33
CA GLU A 18 11.74 -33.06 45.72
C GLU A 18 12.00 -31.64 45.18
N SER A 19 10.88 -30.94 45.02
CA SER A 19 10.76 -29.48 44.91
C SER A 19 10.98 -28.78 46.25
N PRO A 20 11.37 -27.52 46.28
CA PRO A 20 10.96 -26.63 47.35
C PRO A 20 10.00 -25.52 46.86
N MET A 21 8.87 -25.48 47.51
CA MET A 21 7.95 -24.36 47.57
C MET A 21 8.61 -23.13 48.23
N ILE A 22 8.37 -21.94 47.66
CA ILE A 22 8.48 -20.70 48.43
C ILE A 22 7.25 -19.80 48.16
N ASN A 23 6.48 -19.76 49.20
CA ASN A 23 5.55 -18.73 49.77
C ASN A 23 5.08 -17.52 48.96
N LYS A 24 3.78 -17.49 48.83
CA LYS A 24 2.91 -16.31 48.62
C LYS A 24 2.97 -15.35 49.83
N LYS A 25 3.17 -14.05 49.59
CA LYS A 25 2.73 -12.98 50.48
C LYS A 25 1.68 -12.12 49.81
N LYS A 26 0.43 -12.31 50.23
CA LYS A 26 -0.71 -11.40 50.02
C LYS A 26 -0.46 -10.12 50.80
N LYS A 27 -0.66 -8.94 50.18
CA LYS A 27 -0.97 -7.69 50.88
C LYS A 27 -2.31 -7.17 50.37
N LYS A 28 -3.32 -7.33 51.25
CA LYS A 28 -4.58 -6.57 51.26
C LYS A 28 -4.29 -5.14 51.71
N LYS A 29 -4.89 -4.13 51.06
CA LYS A 29 -5.30 -2.83 51.66
C LYS A 29 -6.59 -2.42 50.95
N SER A 30 -7.64 -2.58 51.58
CA SER A 30 -8.67 -1.83 52.33
C SER A 30 -9.17 -0.56 51.66
N LYS A 31 -10.48 -0.64 51.32
CA LYS A 31 -11.39 0.46 50.98
C LYS A 31 -11.46 1.48 52.13
N LYS A 32 -11.52 2.77 51.81
CA LYS A 32 -12.15 3.79 52.65
C LYS A 32 -13.07 4.65 51.81
N ASN A 33 -14.36 4.52 52.12
CA ASN A 33 -15.42 5.48 51.79
C ASN A 33 -15.14 6.81 52.47
N LYS A 34 -15.41 7.91 51.77
CA LYS A 34 -15.87 9.15 52.42
C LYS A 34 -16.91 9.83 51.53
N GLN A 35 -18.14 9.81 51.99
CA GLN A 35 -19.18 10.78 51.70
C GLN A 35 -18.87 12.09 52.43
N ALA A 36 -19.12 13.22 51.80
CA ALA A 36 -19.52 14.52 52.36
C ALA A 36 -19.75 15.42 51.15
N LYS A 37 -20.92 15.86 50.94
CA LYS A 37 -21.77 16.94 51.47
C LYS A 37 -21.87 18.04 50.43
N GLU A 38 -23.09 18.23 49.96
CA GLU A 38 -23.64 19.40 49.29
C GLU A 38 -23.39 20.65 50.15
N ASP A 39 -22.99 21.75 49.54
CA ASP A 39 -23.23 23.11 50.04
C ASP A 39 -23.56 24.00 48.83
N ASP A 40 -24.77 24.54 48.90
CA ASP A 40 -25.31 25.62 48.08
C ASP A 40 -24.48 26.90 48.24
N CYS A 41 -24.26 27.63 47.19
CA CYS A 41 -24.03 29.06 47.20
C CYS A 41 -24.63 29.70 45.94
N GLU A 42 -25.76 30.31 46.12
CA GLU A 42 -26.31 31.37 45.24
C GLU A 42 -25.36 32.57 45.19
N VAL A 43 -25.07 33.10 44.02
CA VAL A 43 -24.65 34.50 43.84
C VAL A 43 -25.28 35.07 42.58
N GLU A 44 -25.85 36.21 42.78
CA GLU A 44 -26.68 37.09 42.01
C GLU A 44 -26.22 37.42 40.56
N VAL A 45 -27.25 37.66 39.75
CA VAL A 45 -27.21 38.23 38.38
C VAL A 45 -27.21 39.75 38.47
N PRO A 46 -26.47 40.49 37.64
CA PRO A 46 -26.88 41.82 37.22
C PRO A 46 -27.47 41.79 35.80
N GLN A 47 -28.64 42.36 35.71
CA GLN A 47 -29.31 42.73 34.48
C GLN A 47 -28.62 43.94 33.82
N GLU A 48 -28.36 43.85 32.48
CA GLU A 48 -28.37 44.97 31.53
C GLU A 48 -28.80 44.43 30.15
N VAL A 49 -29.96 44.67 29.76
CA VAL A 49 -30.63 45.65 28.92
C VAL A 49 -30.28 45.52 27.43
N THR A 50 -31.21 44.90 26.74
CA THR A 50 -31.74 45.11 25.35
C THR A 50 -30.97 46.01 24.41
N ASN A 51 -30.48 45.42 23.31
CA ASN A 51 -30.56 45.91 21.92
C ASN A 51 -30.02 44.86 20.96
N GLY A 52 -30.87 44.02 20.40
CA GLY A 52 -30.43 42.96 19.47
C GLY A 52 -31.56 42.28 18.69
N ALA A 53 -32.79 42.82 18.80
CA ALA A 53 -33.94 42.20 18.12
C ALA A 53 -34.21 42.72 16.71
N GLU A 54 -33.80 43.94 16.36
CA GLU A 54 -34.09 44.52 15.06
C GLU A 54 -33.12 44.13 13.93
N GLU A 55 -31.86 43.88 14.22
CA GLU A 55 -30.88 43.42 13.19
C GLU A 55 -31.11 41.99 12.74
N LYS A 56 -31.66 41.11 13.57
CA LYS A 56 -31.95 39.71 13.21
C LYS A 56 -33.18 39.56 12.31
N GLU A 57 -34.14 40.47 12.36
CA GLU A 57 -35.31 40.45 11.47
C GLU A 57 -35.00 40.94 10.06
N LEU A 58 -34.13 41.93 9.88
CA LEU A 58 -33.68 42.40 8.58
C LEU A 58 -32.86 41.35 7.80
N SER A 59 -31.96 40.66 8.47
CA SER A 59 -31.16 39.57 7.89
C SER A 59 -32.02 38.37 7.45
N ASN A 60 -33.09 38.04 8.17
CA ASN A 60 -33.99 36.96 7.80
C ASN A 60 -34.94 37.32 6.63
N LYS A 61 -35.31 38.58 6.47
CA LYS A 61 -36.12 39.05 5.31
C LYS A 61 -35.29 39.06 4.01
N GLU A 62 -34.01 39.38 4.07
CA GLU A 62 -33.11 39.30 2.90
C GLU A 62 -32.81 37.85 2.48
N LYS A 63 -32.55 36.94 3.42
CA LYS A 63 -32.35 35.50 3.13
C LYS A 63 -33.61 34.85 2.54
N LYS A 64 -34.81 35.26 2.99
CA LYS A 64 -36.07 34.78 2.43
C LYS A 64 -36.35 35.33 1.01
N LYS A 65 -35.92 36.59 0.71
CA LYS A 65 -36.02 37.17 -0.65
C LYS A 65 -35.02 36.50 -1.63
N LYS A 66 -33.82 36.10 -1.17
CA LYS A 66 -32.83 35.45 -2.02
C LYS A 66 -33.26 34.02 -2.38
N ARG A 67 -33.79 33.23 -1.41
CA ARG A 67 -34.36 31.89 -1.68
C ARG A 67 -35.52 31.92 -2.66
N LYS A 68 -36.44 32.88 -2.58
CA LYS A 68 -37.53 33.01 -3.54
C LYS A 68 -37.09 33.43 -4.96
N ARG A 69 -35.90 34.05 -5.12
CA ARG A 69 -35.34 34.33 -6.46
C ARG A 69 -34.69 33.08 -7.05
N GLU A 70 -33.99 32.30 -6.26
CA GLU A 70 -33.35 31.03 -6.68
C GLU A 70 -34.39 29.96 -7.05
N GLU A 71 -35.51 29.86 -6.31
CA GLU A 71 -36.63 28.96 -6.65
C GLU A 71 -37.30 29.33 -7.98
N LYS A 72 -37.44 30.62 -8.29
CA LYS A 72 -38.02 31.07 -9.57
C LYS A 72 -37.08 30.89 -10.77
N GLU A 73 -35.77 30.88 -10.58
CA GLU A 73 -34.80 30.56 -11.63
C GLU A 73 -34.78 29.05 -11.93
N ILE A 74 -34.92 28.19 -10.91
CA ILE A 74 -35.01 26.73 -11.06
C ILE A 74 -36.31 26.36 -11.80
N GLU A 75 -37.45 27.00 -11.49
CA GLU A 75 -38.73 26.77 -12.20
C GLU A 75 -38.69 27.20 -13.66
N LYS A 76 -37.98 28.30 -13.98
CA LYS A 76 -37.79 28.74 -15.37
C LYS A 76 -36.90 27.81 -16.20
N ASN A 77 -35.91 27.21 -15.59
CA ASN A 77 -35.02 26.25 -16.28
C ASN A 77 -35.69 24.88 -16.48
N ASN A 78 -36.60 24.46 -15.60
CA ASN A 78 -37.37 23.23 -15.78
C ASN A 78 -38.44 23.36 -16.87
N LYS A 79 -39.10 24.55 -17.02
CA LYS A 79 -40.04 24.77 -18.11
C LYS A 79 -39.41 24.89 -19.50
N LYS A 80 -38.09 25.12 -19.62
CA LYS A 80 -37.37 25.11 -20.90
C LYS A 80 -36.95 23.70 -21.35
N LYS A 81 -37.06 22.67 -20.48
CA LYS A 81 -36.76 21.28 -20.80
C LYS A 81 -37.96 20.44 -21.23
N GLU A 82 -39.17 20.92 -21.07
CA GLU A 82 -40.41 20.20 -21.45
C GLU A 82 -40.94 20.52 -22.86
N VAL A 83 -40.23 21.33 -23.66
CA VAL A 83 -40.62 21.63 -25.05
C VAL A 83 -39.51 21.18 -26.00
N ALA A 84 -39.19 19.90 -25.99
CA ALA A 84 -38.52 19.23 -27.09
C ALA A 84 -38.95 17.76 -27.04
N GLY A 85 -40.15 17.55 -27.59
CA GLY A 85 -40.71 16.22 -27.78
C GLY A 85 -40.29 15.63 -29.11
N ASP A 86 -40.41 14.33 -29.15
CA ASP A 86 -40.50 13.44 -30.29
C ASP A 86 -39.31 13.33 -31.25
N VAL A 87 -38.60 12.21 -31.15
CA VAL A 87 -37.93 11.57 -32.27
C VAL A 87 -38.17 10.04 -32.16
N PRO A 88 -38.49 9.36 -33.28
CA PRO A 88 -39.11 8.02 -33.30
C PRO A 88 -38.12 6.88 -33.15
N GLU A 89 -38.62 5.76 -32.58
CA GLU A 89 -37.97 4.46 -32.53
C GLU A 89 -37.46 4.03 -33.91
N LYS A 90 -36.13 3.83 -34.00
CA LYS A 90 -35.50 3.02 -35.05
C LYS A 90 -34.97 1.73 -34.47
N LYS A 91 -35.41 0.65 -35.07
CA LYS A 91 -34.96 -0.73 -34.82
C LYS A 91 -33.44 -0.82 -34.81
N LEU A 92 -32.91 -1.48 -33.82
CA LEU A 92 -31.53 -1.96 -33.75
C LEU A 92 -31.38 -3.13 -34.74
N GLU A 93 -30.61 -2.92 -35.76
CA GLU A 93 -29.96 -3.99 -36.54
C GLU A 93 -28.55 -4.15 -35.97
N ASP A 94 -28.19 -5.40 -35.69
CA ASP A 94 -26.90 -5.83 -35.20
C ASP A 94 -25.81 -5.51 -36.24
N GLU A 95 -24.91 -4.57 -35.96
CA GLU A 95 -23.61 -4.50 -36.59
C GLU A 95 -22.52 -4.65 -35.54
N ASP A 96 -21.96 -5.85 -35.55
CA ASP A 96 -20.74 -6.25 -34.88
C ASP A 96 -19.58 -5.44 -35.46
N SER A 97 -19.18 -4.38 -34.79
CA SER A 97 -17.90 -3.71 -35.01
C SER A 97 -17.21 -3.47 -33.68
N ASN A 98 -16.49 -4.52 -33.30
CA ASN A 98 -15.55 -4.56 -32.20
C ASN A 98 -14.35 -3.63 -32.47
N ASN A 99 -14.53 -2.33 -32.26
CA ASN A 99 -13.44 -1.36 -32.17
C ASN A 99 -13.25 -0.98 -30.71
N GLY A 100 -12.62 -1.87 -29.95
CA GLY A 100 -12.08 -1.56 -28.64
C GLY A 100 -10.97 -0.52 -28.78
N GLU A 101 -11.31 0.76 -28.72
CA GLU A 101 -10.34 1.81 -28.42
C GLU A 101 -9.76 1.50 -27.04
N ILE A 102 -8.53 0.94 -27.05
CA ILE A 102 -7.69 0.83 -25.86
C ILE A 102 -7.38 2.27 -25.46
N GLU A 103 -8.05 2.79 -24.44
CA GLU A 103 -7.66 4.05 -23.80
C GLU A 103 -6.15 4.02 -23.55
N GLN A 104 -5.41 4.81 -24.32
CA GLN A 104 -3.96 4.92 -24.17
C GLN A 104 -3.73 5.57 -22.80
N GLN A 105 -3.29 4.76 -21.83
CA GLN A 105 -2.91 5.26 -20.51
C GLN A 105 -1.90 6.39 -20.72
N LYS A 106 -2.25 7.59 -20.23
CA LYS A 106 -1.36 8.76 -20.27
C LYS A 106 -0.03 8.39 -19.60
N VAL A 107 1.06 8.52 -20.33
CA VAL A 107 2.42 8.28 -19.83
C VAL A 107 3.15 9.61 -19.84
N ALA A 108 3.74 9.97 -18.71
CA ALA A 108 4.63 11.13 -18.58
C ALA A 108 6.02 10.65 -18.18
N VAL A 109 7.03 11.10 -18.93
CA VAL A 109 8.45 10.85 -18.61
C VAL A 109 9.12 12.20 -18.45
N THR A 110 9.77 12.42 -17.31
CA THR A 110 10.45 13.67 -17.00
C THR A 110 11.85 13.39 -16.42
N GLY A 111 12.76 14.31 -16.62
CA GLY A 111 14.16 14.22 -16.18
C GLY A 111 15.10 14.78 -17.25
N LYS A 112 16.39 14.84 -16.92
CA LYS A 112 17.40 15.37 -17.86
C LYS A 112 17.69 14.37 -18.98
N GLY A 113 17.62 14.80 -20.25
CA GLY A 113 18.00 14.02 -21.43
C GLY A 113 17.08 12.83 -21.73
N VAL A 114 15.81 12.91 -21.32
CA VAL A 114 14.82 11.83 -21.56
C VAL A 114 14.37 11.75 -23.02
N GLU A 115 14.63 12.78 -23.82
CA GLU A 115 14.27 12.89 -25.24
C GLU A 115 15.26 12.19 -26.17
N GLU A 116 16.36 11.67 -25.64
CA GLU A 116 17.37 10.96 -26.45
C GLU A 116 16.74 9.70 -27.07
N ALA A 117 17.02 9.44 -28.36
CA ALA A 117 16.44 8.32 -29.11
C ALA A 117 16.67 6.94 -28.48
N LYS A 118 17.78 6.77 -27.72
CA LYS A 118 18.07 5.52 -26.98
C LYS A 118 17.07 5.20 -25.87
N TYR A 119 16.27 6.18 -25.44
CA TYR A 119 15.28 6.04 -24.40
C TYR A 119 13.85 5.87 -24.93
N THR A 120 13.71 5.58 -26.20
CA THR A 120 12.41 5.27 -26.80
C THR A 120 11.77 4.07 -26.10
N ALA A 121 10.47 4.19 -25.79
CA ALA A 121 9.70 3.14 -25.13
C ALA A 121 9.67 1.84 -25.96
N LEU A 122 9.93 0.71 -25.34
CA LEU A 122 9.99 -0.60 -25.99
C LEU A 122 8.60 -1.08 -26.39
N LYS A 123 8.41 -1.49 -27.62
CA LYS A 123 7.18 -2.10 -28.13
C LYS A 123 7.15 -3.61 -27.91
N THR A 124 8.31 -4.25 -27.97
CA THR A 124 8.50 -5.69 -27.81
C THR A 124 9.66 -5.98 -26.85
N PHE A 125 9.68 -7.18 -26.26
CA PHE A 125 10.82 -7.60 -25.45
C PHE A 125 12.12 -7.73 -26.25
N ALA A 126 12.03 -8.07 -27.52
CA ALA A 126 13.19 -8.20 -28.39
C ALA A 126 13.95 -6.89 -28.59
N GLU A 127 13.27 -5.75 -28.62
CA GLU A 127 13.88 -4.42 -28.74
C GLU A 127 14.81 -4.06 -27.57
N SER A 128 14.66 -4.75 -26.42
CA SER A 128 15.57 -4.55 -25.29
C SER A 128 16.99 -5.07 -25.51
N ASN A 129 17.21 -5.91 -26.54
CA ASN A 129 18.49 -6.57 -26.86
C ASN A 129 19.09 -7.33 -25.66
N LEU A 130 18.24 -7.81 -24.73
CA LEU A 130 18.67 -8.57 -23.57
C LEU A 130 18.92 -10.04 -23.90
N PRO A 131 19.85 -10.71 -23.18
CA PRO A 131 20.09 -12.13 -23.36
C PRO A 131 18.84 -12.99 -23.12
N GLU A 132 18.70 -14.07 -23.88
CA GLU A 132 17.52 -14.94 -23.81
C GLU A 132 17.30 -15.53 -22.40
N ASN A 133 18.36 -15.89 -21.70
CA ASN A 133 18.28 -16.40 -20.32
C ASN A 133 17.73 -15.35 -19.33
N VAL A 134 17.90 -14.06 -19.59
CA VAL A 134 17.33 -12.97 -18.80
C VAL A 134 15.85 -12.78 -19.13
N LEU A 135 15.49 -12.86 -20.42
CA LEU A 135 14.10 -12.73 -20.90
C LEU A 135 13.25 -13.99 -20.69
N ASN A 136 13.82 -15.08 -20.21
CA ASN A 136 13.10 -16.35 -20.07
C ASN A 136 11.82 -16.23 -19.23
N CYS A 137 11.82 -15.43 -18.16
CA CYS A 137 10.63 -15.16 -17.33
C CYS A 137 9.57 -14.31 -18.04
N CYS A 138 9.89 -13.68 -19.16
CA CYS A 138 8.96 -12.86 -19.94
C CYS A 138 8.25 -13.65 -21.04
N LYS A 139 8.61 -14.90 -21.31
CA LYS A 139 8.07 -15.74 -22.42
C LYS A 139 6.54 -15.95 -22.36
N THR A 140 5.94 -15.83 -21.18
CA THR A 140 4.48 -15.94 -21.01
C THR A 140 3.71 -14.66 -21.36
N PHE A 141 4.41 -13.55 -21.59
CA PHE A 141 3.82 -12.26 -21.91
C PHE A 141 4.04 -11.91 -23.39
N GLN A 142 3.02 -11.35 -24.02
CA GLN A 142 3.10 -10.97 -25.45
C GLN A 142 3.96 -9.72 -25.68
N LYS A 143 3.90 -8.75 -24.75
CA LYS A 143 4.61 -7.47 -24.83
C LYS A 143 4.95 -6.94 -23.43
N PRO A 144 5.95 -6.07 -23.30
CA PRO A 144 6.21 -5.39 -22.04
C PRO A 144 5.02 -4.54 -21.60
N SER A 145 4.76 -4.50 -20.31
CA SER A 145 3.76 -3.60 -19.76
C SER A 145 4.21 -2.13 -19.91
N PRO A 146 3.29 -1.14 -19.86
CA PRO A 146 3.67 0.28 -20.01
C PRO A 146 4.80 0.72 -19.09
N ILE A 147 4.79 0.29 -17.80
CA ILE A 147 5.87 0.64 -16.86
C ILE A 147 7.20 -0.03 -17.25
N GLN A 148 7.21 -1.27 -17.74
CA GLN A 148 8.42 -1.95 -18.21
C GLN A 148 8.95 -1.28 -19.49
N SER A 149 8.06 -1.03 -20.45
CA SER A 149 8.37 -0.39 -21.73
C SER A 149 9.12 0.93 -21.58
N HIS A 150 8.67 1.77 -20.66
CA HIS A 150 9.22 3.12 -20.47
C HIS A 150 10.36 3.20 -19.45
N THR A 151 10.52 2.21 -18.56
CA THR A 151 11.57 2.26 -17.54
C THR A 151 12.86 1.52 -17.93
N TRP A 152 12.75 0.41 -18.69
CA TRP A 152 13.91 -0.41 -19.04
C TRP A 152 15.01 0.36 -19.78
N PRO A 153 14.72 1.22 -20.78
CA PRO A 153 15.80 1.95 -21.47
C PRO A 153 16.67 2.76 -20.51
N PHE A 154 16.07 3.43 -19.53
CA PHE A 154 16.79 4.24 -18.55
C PHE A 154 17.51 3.38 -17.50
N LEU A 155 16.85 2.34 -16.99
CA LEU A 155 17.42 1.48 -15.96
C LEU A 155 18.60 0.64 -16.48
N LEU A 156 18.54 0.20 -17.73
CA LEU A 156 19.63 -0.55 -18.39
C LEU A 156 20.84 0.37 -18.69
N ASP A 157 20.61 1.67 -18.87
CA ASP A 157 21.66 2.69 -19.00
C ASP A 157 22.23 3.15 -17.65
N GLY A 158 21.77 2.59 -16.52
CA GLY A 158 22.29 2.88 -15.18
C GLY A 158 21.73 4.13 -14.52
N ARG A 159 20.65 4.73 -15.05
CA ARG A 159 20.02 5.93 -14.50
C ARG A 159 19.20 5.61 -13.24
N ASP A 160 19.21 6.50 -12.26
CA ASP A 160 18.26 6.48 -11.15
C ASP A 160 16.85 6.77 -11.67
N LEU A 161 15.84 6.05 -11.13
CA LEU A 161 14.50 6.14 -11.66
C LEU A 161 13.44 6.12 -10.55
N ILE A 162 12.45 7.01 -10.70
CA ILE A 162 11.21 7.07 -9.94
C ILE A 162 10.09 6.58 -10.86
N GLY A 163 9.43 5.48 -10.49
CA GLY A 163 8.31 4.91 -11.22
C GLY A 163 7.01 5.07 -10.44
N ILE A 164 6.07 5.84 -10.98
CA ILE A 164 4.73 5.98 -10.41
C ILE A 164 3.77 5.17 -11.26
N ALA A 165 3.22 4.11 -10.67
CA ALA A 165 2.28 3.24 -11.36
C ALA A 165 1.43 2.44 -10.36
N LYS A 166 0.19 2.14 -10.76
CA LYS A 166 -0.75 1.34 -9.95
C LYS A 166 -0.20 -0.05 -9.61
N THR A 167 -0.74 -0.67 -8.55
CA THR A 167 -0.39 -2.06 -8.22
C THR A 167 -0.85 -3.02 -9.32
N GLY A 168 -0.07 -4.09 -9.58
CA GLY A 168 -0.37 -5.02 -10.68
C GLY A 168 0.06 -4.54 -12.07
N SER A 169 0.75 -3.41 -12.21
CA SER A 169 1.24 -2.88 -13.49
C SER A 169 2.50 -3.56 -14.03
N GLY A 170 3.07 -4.54 -13.32
CA GLY A 170 4.30 -5.24 -13.73
C GLY A 170 5.59 -4.63 -13.17
N LYS A 171 5.53 -3.83 -12.09
CA LYS A 171 6.69 -3.16 -11.46
C LYS A 171 7.81 -4.12 -11.09
N THR A 172 7.50 -5.32 -10.59
CA THR A 172 8.53 -6.28 -10.15
C THR A 172 9.50 -6.65 -11.25
N LEU A 173 9.02 -6.92 -12.47
CA LEU A 173 9.90 -7.15 -13.62
C LEU A 173 10.47 -5.84 -14.17
N ALA A 174 9.80 -4.70 -14.00
CA ALA A 174 10.32 -3.41 -14.41
C ALA A 174 11.66 -3.07 -13.72
N PHE A 175 11.83 -3.41 -12.45
CA PHE A 175 13.12 -3.27 -11.76
C PHE A 175 13.95 -4.57 -11.75
N GLY A 176 13.31 -5.74 -11.76
CA GLY A 176 13.97 -7.03 -11.58
C GLY A 176 14.88 -7.39 -12.75
N ILE A 177 14.44 -7.20 -13.99
CA ILE A 177 15.25 -7.45 -15.20
C ILE A 177 16.49 -6.54 -15.26
N PRO A 178 16.38 -5.21 -15.10
CA PRO A 178 17.54 -4.34 -15.01
C PRO A 178 18.49 -4.69 -13.85
N ALA A 179 17.96 -5.08 -12.68
CA ALA A 179 18.78 -5.53 -11.55
C ALA A 179 19.61 -6.78 -11.91
N ILE A 180 19.00 -7.78 -12.57
CA ILE A 180 19.69 -8.98 -13.04
C ILE A 180 20.80 -8.59 -14.01
N MET A 181 20.53 -7.71 -14.99
CA MET A 181 21.53 -7.23 -15.95
C MET A 181 22.68 -6.48 -15.26
N HIS A 182 22.37 -5.62 -14.29
CA HIS A 182 23.37 -4.91 -13.49
C HIS A 182 24.35 -5.89 -12.81
N MET A 183 23.82 -6.95 -12.18
CA MET A 183 24.63 -7.97 -11.52
C MET A 183 25.46 -8.79 -12.50
N LEU A 184 24.90 -9.20 -13.64
CA LEU A 184 25.61 -9.93 -14.67
C LEU A 184 26.78 -9.10 -15.24
N ASN A 185 26.57 -7.81 -15.49
CA ASN A 185 27.59 -6.90 -15.98
C ASN A 185 28.69 -6.66 -14.94
N LYS A 186 28.35 -6.57 -13.65
CA LYS A 186 29.32 -6.44 -12.55
C LYS A 186 30.16 -7.71 -12.41
N ASN A 187 29.53 -8.89 -12.47
CA ASN A 187 30.22 -10.19 -12.36
C ASN A 187 31.19 -10.44 -13.51
N LYS A 188 30.87 -9.96 -14.74
CA LYS A 188 31.81 -10.01 -15.88
C LYS A 188 33.07 -9.20 -15.63
N LYS A 189 32.98 -8.07 -14.92
CA LYS A 189 34.14 -7.17 -14.63
C LYS A 189 35.05 -7.76 -13.54
N ILE A 190 34.52 -8.55 -12.59
CA ILE A 190 35.28 -9.11 -11.46
C ILE A 190 36.03 -10.38 -11.81
N GLY A 191 35.69 -11.04 -12.94
CA GLY A 191 36.34 -12.28 -13.41
C GLY A 191 35.85 -13.56 -12.73
N LYS A 192 36.00 -14.72 -13.44
CA LYS A 192 35.56 -16.05 -12.98
C LYS A 192 36.48 -16.57 -11.87
N GLY A 193 36.27 -16.17 -10.63
CA GLY A 193 37.09 -16.71 -9.51
C GLY A 193 36.78 -16.10 -8.15
N SER A 194 36.31 -14.89 -8.09
CA SER A 194 35.94 -14.24 -6.84
C SER A 194 34.45 -14.47 -6.56
N LYS A 195 34.12 -15.39 -5.66
CA LYS A 195 32.76 -15.51 -5.13
C LYS A 195 32.49 -14.28 -4.26
N ASN A 196 31.69 -13.37 -4.78
CA ASN A 196 31.20 -12.26 -3.99
C ASN A 196 30.32 -12.84 -2.87
N VAL A 197 30.73 -12.69 -1.62
CA VAL A 197 29.98 -13.20 -0.47
C VAL A 197 28.87 -12.25 -0.08
N ASN A 198 29.02 -10.96 -0.41
CA ASN A 198 28.07 -9.91 -0.09
C ASN A 198 27.07 -9.67 -1.23
N PRO A 199 25.82 -9.31 -0.93
CA PRO A 199 24.82 -9.01 -1.93
C PRO A 199 25.20 -7.75 -2.73
N THR A 200 24.81 -7.72 -4.00
CA THR A 200 25.00 -6.59 -4.91
C THR A 200 23.69 -5.86 -5.21
N CYS A 201 22.57 -6.51 -4.96
CA CYS A 201 21.23 -5.94 -5.12
C CYS A 201 20.43 -6.04 -3.81
N LEU A 202 19.75 -4.95 -3.47
CA LEU A 202 18.86 -4.86 -2.32
C LEU A 202 17.48 -4.38 -2.78
N VAL A 203 16.42 -5.08 -2.35
CA VAL A 203 15.02 -4.67 -2.55
C VAL A 203 14.36 -4.51 -1.19
N LEU A 204 13.88 -3.30 -0.89
CA LEU A 204 13.07 -3.01 0.28
C LEU A 204 11.59 -3.06 -0.08
N SER A 205 10.80 -3.66 0.82
CA SER A 205 9.35 -3.78 0.67
C SER A 205 8.67 -3.59 2.04
N PRO A 206 7.51 -2.90 2.11
CA PRO A 206 6.86 -2.57 3.39
C PRO A 206 6.33 -3.80 4.14
N THR A 207 5.92 -4.83 3.42
CA THR A 207 5.24 -6.00 4.00
C THR A 207 5.96 -7.31 3.68
N ARG A 208 5.79 -8.31 4.55
CA ARG A 208 6.37 -9.65 4.38
C ARG A 208 5.84 -10.32 3.13
N GLU A 209 4.56 -10.19 2.90
CA GLU A 209 3.84 -10.82 1.80
C GLU A 209 4.34 -10.29 0.46
N LEU A 210 4.49 -8.96 0.33
CA LEU A 210 5.06 -8.34 -0.87
C LEU A 210 6.53 -8.73 -1.05
N ALA A 211 7.33 -8.75 0.02
CA ALA A 211 8.71 -9.19 -0.03
C ALA A 211 8.84 -10.64 -0.54
N VAL A 212 7.97 -11.54 -0.09
CA VAL A 212 7.93 -12.94 -0.56
C VAL A 212 7.55 -13.00 -2.04
N GLN A 213 6.52 -12.27 -2.49
CA GLN A 213 6.13 -12.23 -3.91
C GLN A 213 7.25 -11.71 -4.81
N ILE A 214 7.91 -10.62 -4.41
CA ILE A 214 9.07 -10.08 -5.14
C ILE A 214 10.18 -11.14 -5.18
N SER A 215 10.42 -11.82 -4.06
CA SER A 215 11.45 -12.86 -3.96
C SER A 215 11.16 -14.04 -4.90
N ASP A 216 9.91 -14.49 -4.98
CA ASP A 216 9.51 -15.60 -5.85
C ASP A 216 9.76 -15.23 -7.33
N VAL A 217 9.35 -14.02 -7.74
CA VAL A 217 9.58 -13.52 -9.11
C VAL A 217 11.08 -13.38 -9.41
N LEU A 218 11.87 -12.77 -8.52
CA LEU A 218 13.31 -12.57 -8.73
C LEU A 218 14.10 -13.87 -8.66
N LYS A 219 13.67 -14.85 -7.86
CA LYS A 219 14.25 -16.19 -7.81
C LYS A 219 14.03 -16.93 -9.11
N GLU A 220 12.83 -16.87 -9.67
CA GLU A 220 12.52 -17.50 -10.96
C GLU A 220 13.29 -16.81 -12.08
N ALA A 221 13.27 -15.48 -12.16
CA ALA A 221 13.96 -14.71 -13.18
C ALA A 221 15.49 -14.82 -13.10
N GLY A 222 16.07 -14.89 -11.90
CA GLY A 222 17.51 -14.99 -11.69
C GLY A 222 18.08 -16.41 -11.83
N LYS A 223 17.25 -17.44 -11.70
CA LYS A 223 17.70 -18.85 -11.77
C LYS A 223 18.42 -19.20 -13.07
N PRO A 224 17.91 -18.85 -14.28
CA PRO A 224 18.62 -19.12 -15.54
C PRO A 224 19.95 -18.36 -15.67
N CYS A 225 20.15 -17.33 -14.86
CA CYS A 225 21.36 -16.50 -14.80
C CYS A 225 22.34 -16.95 -13.71
N GLY A 226 22.03 -18.00 -12.96
CA GLY A 226 22.84 -18.49 -11.84
C GLY A 226 22.85 -17.60 -10.60
N LEU A 227 21.94 -16.63 -10.50
CA LEU A 227 21.84 -15.70 -9.37
C LEU A 227 21.05 -16.30 -8.21
N LYS A 228 21.49 -16.00 -6.99
CA LYS A 228 20.86 -16.45 -5.74
C LYS A 228 20.19 -15.28 -5.04
N SER A 229 18.96 -15.48 -4.61
CA SER A 229 18.19 -14.50 -3.84
C SER A 229 17.74 -15.05 -2.50
N ILE A 230 17.59 -14.16 -1.52
CA ILE A 230 17.00 -14.46 -0.21
C ILE A 230 15.94 -13.43 0.15
N CYS A 231 14.84 -13.92 0.76
CA CYS A 231 13.84 -13.06 1.38
C CYS A 231 14.04 -13.02 2.90
N VAL A 232 14.15 -11.82 3.48
CA VAL A 232 14.36 -11.60 4.91
C VAL A 232 13.25 -10.71 5.50
N TYR A 233 12.54 -11.24 6.50
CA TYR A 233 11.43 -10.53 7.15
C TYR A 233 11.27 -10.95 8.61
N GLY A 234 10.63 -10.09 9.41
CA GLY A 234 10.41 -10.32 10.84
C GLY A 234 9.26 -11.30 11.11
N GLY A 235 9.18 -11.83 12.36
CA GLY A 235 8.13 -12.75 12.81
C GLY A 235 8.34 -14.20 12.41
N ASP A 236 9.51 -14.51 11.87
CA ASP A 236 9.99 -15.85 11.59
C ASP A 236 11.40 -16.03 12.14
N SER A 237 11.89 -17.27 12.24
CA SER A 237 13.23 -17.58 12.76
C SER A 237 14.30 -16.85 11.95
N LYS A 238 15.28 -16.24 12.66
CA LYS A 238 16.44 -15.58 12.03
C LYS A 238 17.45 -16.58 11.48
N ARG A 239 17.60 -17.75 12.12
CA ARG A 239 18.67 -18.72 11.86
C ARG A 239 18.73 -19.20 10.40
N PRO A 240 17.61 -19.62 9.76
CA PRO A 240 17.63 -19.99 8.34
C PRO A 240 18.04 -18.83 7.44
N GLN A 241 17.57 -17.59 7.74
CA GLN A 241 17.89 -16.40 6.97
C GLN A 241 19.38 -16.06 7.05
N ILE A 242 19.96 -16.10 8.26
CA ILE A 242 21.41 -15.90 8.48
C ILE A 242 22.24 -16.96 7.74
N ASN A 243 21.86 -18.24 7.83
CA ASN A 243 22.57 -19.32 7.15
C ASN A 243 22.58 -19.13 5.63
N ALA A 244 21.45 -18.70 5.06
CA ALA A 244 21.36 -18.43 3.63
C ALA A 244 22.22 -17.22 3.22
N ILE A 245 22.25 -16.14 4.00
CA ILE A 245 23.13 -14.98 3.75
C ILE A 245 24.60 -15.41 3.78
N ARG A 246 25.01 -16.17 4.79
CA ARG A 246 26.39 -16.66 4.94
C ARG A 246 26.82 -17.61 3.82
N SER A 247 25.88 -18.29 3.16
CA SER A 247 26.17 -19.13 1.99
C SER A 247 26.46 -18.35 0.71
N GLY A 248 26.36 -17.02 0.76
CA GLY A 248 26.52 -16.10 -0.37
C GLY A 248 25.25 -15.97 -1.20
N VAL A 249 24.75 -14.73 -1.31
CA VAL A 249 23.57 -14.36 -2.10
C VAL A 249 23.85 -13.09 -2.89
N ASP A 250 23.26 -12.99 -4.09
CA ASP A 250 23.42 -11.85 -4.98
C ASP A 250 22.35 -10.78 -4.69
N ILE A 251 21.13 -11.22 -4.33
CA ILE A 251 19.96 -10.37 -4.12
C ILE A 251 19.42 -10.60 -2.71
N VAL A 252 19.26 -9.52 -1.96
CA VAL A 252 18.51 -9.53 -0.70
C VAL A 252 17.22 -8.75 -0.88
N ILE A 253 16.10 -9.39 -0.62
CA ILE A 253 14.77 -8.78 -0.59
C ILE A 253 14.31 -8.78 0.86
N GLY A 254 13.75 -7.68 1.38
CA GLY A 254 13.31 -7.74 2.76
C GLY A 254 12.50 -6.55 3.26
N THR A 255 11.95 -6.75 4.46
CA THR A 255 11.26 -5.69 5.19
C THR A 255 12.23 -4.90 6.07
N PRO A 256 12.03 -3.56 6.21
CA PRO A 256 13.00 -2.68 6.86
C PRO A 256 13.42 -3.11 8.27
N GLY A 257 12.48 -3.54 9.11
CA GLY A 257 12.79 -3.94 10.49
C GLY A 257 13.74 -5.13 10.60
N ARG A 258 13.58 -6.20 9.77
CA ARG A 258 14.46 -7.36 9.79
C ARG A 258 15.81 -7.07 9.14
N LEU A 259 15.83 -6.30 8.07
CA LEU A 259 17.07 -5.87 7.44
C LEU A 259 17.94 -5.09 8.42
N ARG A 260 17.37 -4.11 9.12
CA ARG A 260 18.06 -3.35 10.16
C ARG A 260 18.65 -4.27 11.24
N ASP A 261 17.85 -5.18 11.78
CA ASP A 261 18.23 -6.13 12.81
C ASP A 261 19.41 -7.06 12.37
N LEU A 262 19.43 -7.48 11.10
CA LEU A 262 20.54 -8.27 10.54
C LEU A 262 21.80 -7.44 10.30
N ILE A 263 21.67 -6.17 9.94
CA ILE A 263 22.79 -5.24 9.77
C ILE A 263 23.40 -4.91 11.13
N GLU A 264 22.59 -4.54 12.12
CA GLU A 264 23.03 -4.21 13.48
C GLU A 264 23.71 -5.40 14.16
N SER A 265 23.28 -6.64 13.89
CA SER A 265 23.93 -7.86 14.38
C SER A 265 25.15 -8.30 13.54
N ASN A 266 25.60 -7.51 12.55
CA ASN A 266 26.71 -7.81 11.62
C ASN A 266 26.53 -9.10 10.80
N GLU A 267 25.30 -9.61 10.64
CA GLU A 267 24.98 -10.78 9.83
C GLU A 267 24.77 -10.45 8.35
N LEU A 268 24.46 -9.20 8.04
CA LEU A 268 24.26 -8.69 6.68
C LEU A 268 25.13 -7.45 6.44
N ARG A 269 25.99 -7.51 5.42
CA ARG A 269 26.80 -6.39 4.97
C ARG A 269 26.30 -5.88 3.62
N LEU A 270 26.05 -4.58 3.52
CA LEU A 270 25.48 -3.94 2.33
C LEU A 270 26.49 -3.04 1.58
N SER A 271 27.77 -3.04 1.97
CA SER A 271 28.82 -2.20 1.36
C SER A 271 28.98 -2.41 -0.15
N ASP A 272 28.67 -3.62 -0.65
CA ASP A 272 28.83 -3.99 -2.06
C ASP A 272 27.56 -3.82 -2.87
N VAL A 273 26.45 -3.45 -2.20
CA VAL A 273 25.16 -3.21 -2.84
C VAL A 273 25.25 -1.97 -3.72
N SER A 274 25.16 -2.17 -5.01
CA SER A 274 25.23 -1.14 -6.05
C SER A 274 23.94 -0.98 -6.88
N PHE A 275 22.91 -1.76 -6.58
CA PHE A 275 21.57 -1.61 -7.12
C PHE A 275 20.55 -1.70 -5.97
N VAL A 276 19.77 -0.64 -5.75
CA VAL A 276 18.81 -0.58 -4.66
C VAL A 276 17.43 -0.27 -5.20
N VAL A 277 16.42 -1.01 -4.73
CA VAL A 277 15.01 -0.81 -5.05
C VAL A 277 14.22 -0.54 -3.78
N LEU A 278 13.40 0.51 -3.81
CA LEU A 278 12.32 0.72 -2.84
C LEU A 278 10.99 0.47 -3.56
N ASP A 279 10.27 -0.58 -3.21
CA ASP A 279 8.93 -0.85 -3.75
C ASP A 279 7.85 -0.49 -2.72
N GLU A 280 6.80 0.20 -3.17
CA GLU A 280 5.78 0.84 -2.33
C GLU A 280 6.41 1.78 -1.27
N ALA A 281 7.23 2.75 -1.75
CA ALA A 281 7.96 3.68 -0.89
C ALA A 281 7.04 4.54 -0.02
N ASP A 282 5.93 5.04 -0.57
CA ASP A 282 4.86 5.74 0.14
C ASP A 282 4.39 4.92 1.35
N ARG A 283 4.18 3.64 1.13
CA ARG A 283 3.72 2.74 2.18
C ARG A 283 4.73 2.48 3.27
N MET A 284 6.01 2.40 2.93
CA MET A 284 7.04 2.26 3.97
C MET A 284 7.04 3.44 4.93
N LEU A 285 6.85 4.65 4.42
CA LEU A 285 6.80 5.86 5.24
C LEU A 285 5.52 5.92 6.09
N ASP A 286 4.35 5.60 5.52
CA ASP A 286 3.08 5.51 6.25
C ASP A 286 3.14 4.52 7.43
N MET A 287 3.90 3.43 7.28
CA MET A 287 4.11 2.43 8.34
C MET A 287 5.16 2.84 9.38
N GLY A 288 5.74 4.03 9.26
CA GLY A 288 6.76 4.54 10.16
C GLY A 288 8.15 3.91 9.95
N PHE A 289 8.43 3.36 8.77
CA PHE A 289 9.74 2.78 8.44
C PHE A 289 10.74 3.82 7.92
N GLU A 290 10.47 5.11 8.02
CA GLU A 290 11.37 6.16 7.52
C GLU A 290 12.78 6.03 8.09
N GLU A 291 12.92 5.98 9.41
CA GLU A 291 14.21 5.88 10.08
C GLU A 291 14.93 4.54 9.76
N PRO A 292 14.29 3.36 9.84
CA PRO A 292 14.91 2.11 9.38
C PRO A 292 15.37 2.15 7.92
N VAL A 293 14.59 2.73 7.00
CA VAL A 293 14.95 2.86 5.59
C VAL A 293 16.19 3.75 5.42
N ARG A 294 16.22 4.93 6.04
CA ARG A 294 17.39 5.83 6.03
C ARG A 294 18.64 5.13 6.56
N PHE A 295 18.52 4.42 7.68
CA PHE A 295 19.62 3.63 8.26
C PHE A 295 20.15 2.60 7.26
N ILE A 296 19.27 1.78 6.63
CA ILE A 296 19.66 0.75 5.67
C ILE A 296 20.36 1.36 4.46
N LEU A 297 19.77 2.41 3.86
CA LEU A 297 20.34 3.11 2.70
C LEU A 297 21.72 3.72 2.99
N SER A 298 21.95 4.20 4.21
CA SER A 298 23.26 4.73 4.63
C SER A 298 24.37 3.65 4.67
N LYS A 299 24.01 2.36 4.74
CA LYS A 299 24.95 1.22 4.79
C LYS A 299 25.25 0.63 3.42
N THR A 300 24.54 1.03 2.36
CA THR A 300 24.79 0.58 0.99
C THR A 300 25.95 1.38 0.37
N ASN A 301 26.45 0.92 -0.78
CA ASN A 301 27.50 1.62 -1.50
C ASN A 301 27.07 3.05 -1.85
N LYS A 302 27.97 4.00 -1.75
CA LYS A 302 27.71 5.40 -2.14
C LYS A 302 27.51 5.54 -3.64
N VAL A 303 28.23 4.75 -4.43
CA VAL A 303 28.05 4.66 -5.89
C VAL A 303 27.11 3.52 -6.17
N ARG A 304 25.83 3.83 -6.30
CA ARG A 304 24.77 2.87 -6.57
C ARG A 304 23.74 3.46 -7.52
N GLN A 305 23.07 2.58 -8.25
CA GLN A 305 21.85 2.91 -8.95
C GLN A 305 20.66 2.72 -8.01
N MET A 306 19.79 3.71 -7.94
CA MET A 306 18.63 3.66 -7.07
C MET A 306 17.32 3.75 -7.86
N VAL A 307 16.39 2.87 -7.52
CA VAL A 307 15.08 2.76 -8.17
C VAL A 307 14.01 2.86 -7.08
N MET A 308 13.05 3.75 -7.27
CA MET A 308 11.97 3.95 -6.33
C MET A 308 10.63 3.79 -7.04
N PHE A 309 9.83 2.81 -6.61
CA PHE A 309 8.47 2.63 -7.08
C PHE A 309 7.47 3.01 -6.00
N SER A 310 6.42 3.73 -6.40
CA SER A 310 5.34 4.17 -5.52
C SER A 310 4.02 4.22 -6.29
N ALA A 311 2.90 4.16 -5.58
CA ALA A 311 1.60 4.41 -6.17
C ALA A 311 1.22 5.90 -6.08
N THR A 312 1.71 6.59 -5.05
CA THR A 312 1.51 8.02 -4.78
C THR A 312 2.85 8.71 -4.56
N TRP A 313 2.89 10.05 -4.67
CA TRP A 313 4.14 10.81 -4.53
C TRP A 313 4.02 11.92 -3.46
N PRO A 314 3.82 11.57 -2.17
CA PRO A 314 3.74 12.54 -1.09
C PRO A 314 5.10 13.19 -0.82
N LEU A 315 5.09 14.36 -0.16
CA LEU A 315 6.27 15.16 0.14
C LEU A 315 7.38 14.36 0.87
N ASP A 316 7.03 13.47 1.77
CA ASP A 316 8.04 12.72 2.54
C ASP A 316 8.75 11.66 1.68
N VAL A 317 8.08 11.05 0.70
CA VAL A 317 8.70 10.21 -0.33
C VAL A 317 9.62 11.05 -1.22
N HIS A 318 9.19 12.23 -1.61
CA HIS A 318 10.01 13.16 -2.39
C HIS A 318 11.30 13.56 -1.65
N LYS A 319 11.22 13.90 -0.34
CA LYS A 319 12.40 14.20 0.49
C LYS A 319 13.37 13.00 0.57
N LEU A 320 12.83 11.78 0.73
CA LEU A 320 13.65 10.58 0.76
C LEU A 320 14.38 10.37 -0.58
N ALA A 321 13.70 10.60 -1.70
CA ALA A 321 14.30 10.55 -3.03
C ALA A 321 15.40 11.60 -3.20
N GLN A 322 15.17 12.85 -2.80
CA GLN A 322 16.17 13.93 -2.86
C GLN A 322 17.44 13.64 -2.04
N GLU A 323 17.32 12.91 -0.93
CA GLU A 323 18.45 12.60 -0.06
C GLU A 323 19.33 11.48 -0.61
N PHE A 324 18.74 10.46 -1.26
CA PHE A 324 19.43 9.21 -1.57
C PHE A 324 19.62 8.92 -3.05
N MET A 325 18.91 9.60 -3.94
CA MET A 325 19.00 9.43 -5.40
C MET A 325 19.86 10.52 -6.06
N ASP A 326 20.17 10.29 -7.33
CA ASP A 326 20.75 11.34 -8.17
C ASP A 326 19.93 12.63 -8.11
N PRO A 327 20.52 13.82 -8.15
CA PRO A 327 19.77 15.09 -8.16
C PRO A 327 18.77 15.24 -9.31
N ASN A 328 18.97 14.51 -10.41
CA ASN A 328 18.09 14.53 -11.59
C ASN A 328 17.66 13.11 -12.00
N PRO A 329 16.90 12.39 -11.14
CA PRO A 329 16.44 11.06 -11.48
C PRO A 329 15.41 11.14 -12.63
N VAL A 330 15.30 10.08 -13.39
CA VAL A 330 14.20 9.95 -14.35
C VAL A 330 12.91 9.64 -13.62
N LYS A 331 11.84 10.36 -13.92
CA LYS A 331 10.51 10.08 -13.37
C LYS A 331 9.57 9.62 -14.46
N VAL A 332 9.05 8.41 -14.32
CA VAL A 332 8.07 7.78 -15.22
C VAL A 332 6.75 7.62 -14.49
N VAL A 333 5.71 8.22 -15.03
CA VAL A 333 4.35 8.19 -14.48
C VAL A 333 3.43 7.48 -15.47
N ILE A 334 2.78 6.41 -15.02
CA ILE A 334 1.77 5.68 -15.79
C ILE A 334 0.40 5.97 -15.19
N GLY A 335 -0.37 6.79 -15.86
CA GLY A 335 -1.66 7.31 -15.38
C GLY A 335 -1.53 8.70 -14.78
N SER A 336 -1.92 8.91 -13.53
CA SER A 336 -1.85 10.18 -12.78
C SER A 336 -0.87 10.07 -11.60
N GLU A 337 -0.24 11.17 -11.24
CA GLU A 337 0.53 11.31 -9.99
C GLU A 337 -0.40 11.48 -8.78
N ASP A 338 -1.57 12.03 -9.03
CA ASP A 338 -2.63 12.15 -8.04
C ASP A 338 -3.22 10.77 -7.72
N LEU A 339 -3.91 10.70 -6.60
CA LEU A 339 -4.55 9.49 -6.10
C LEU A 339 -5.72 9.06 -7.01
N ALA A 340 -5.41 8.51 -8.17
CA ALA A 340 -6.41 8.05 -9.12
C ALA A 340 -6.89 6.64 -8.78
N ALA A 341 -8.20 6.51 -8.63
CA ALA A 341 -8.83 5.20 -8.53
C ALA A 341 -8.80 4.46 -9.88
N ASN A 342 -8.73 3.13 -9.84
CA ASN A 342 -8.77 2.33 -11.06
C ASN A 342 -10.15 2.44 -11.74
N HIS A 343 -10.21 2.94 -12.96
CA HIS A 343 -11.44 3.08 -13.76
C HIS A 343 -12.12 1.75 -14.11
N ASP A 344 -11.38 0.63 -14.07
CA ASP A 344 -11.95 -0.72 -14.25
C ASP A 344 -12.71 -1.23 -13.02
N VAL A 345 -12.74 -0.46 -11.92
CA VAL A 345 -13.44 -0.82 -10.69
C VAL A 345 -14.70 0.01 -10.53
N MET A 346 -15.85 -0.67 -10.55
CA MET A 346 -17.13 -0.06 -10.15
C MET A 346 -17.12 0.19 -8.64
N GLN A 347 -17.19 1.44 -8.22
CA GLN A 347 -17.14 1.84 -6.82
C GLN A 347 -18.56 2.16 -6.32
N ILE A 348 -19.02 1.42 -5.33
CA ILE A 348 -20.33 1.59 -4.71
C ILE A 348 -20.12 1.98 -3.25
N ILE A 349 -20.51 3.20 -2.89
CA ILE A 349 -20.46 3.67 -1.51
C ILE A 349 -21.85 3.60 -0.91
N GLU A 350 -21.97 2.97 0.24
CA GLU A 350 -23.20 2.85 1.00
C GLU A 350 -23.02 3.48 2.37
N VAL A 351 -23.78 4.54 2.63
CA VAL A 351 -23.80 5.21 3.93
C VAL A 351 -24.79 4.49 4.83
N LEU A 352 -24.31 4.00 5.97
CA LEU A 352 -25.13 3.21 6.89
C LEU A 352 -24.66 3.34 8.35
N ASP A 353 -25.49 2.92 9.29
CA ASP A 353 -25.14 2.84 10.69
C ASP A 353 -24.20 1.67 11.00
N GLU A 354 -23.35 1.83 12.00
CA GLU A 354 -22.37 0.80 12.36
C GLU A 354 -23.00 -0.56 12.68
N HIS A 355 -24.15 -0.55 13.36
CA HIS A 355 -24.86 -1.77 13.74
C HIS A 355 -25.45 -2.53 12.53
N ALA A 356 -25.71 -1.84 11.43
CA ALA A 356 -26.25 -2.43 10.22
C ALA A 356 -25.22 -3.19 9.38
N ARG A 357 -23.90 -2.96 9.62
CA ARG A 357 -22.82 -3.51 8.79
C ARG A 357 -22.81 -5.04 8.69
N ASP A 358 -23.04 -5.76 9.80
CA ASP A 358 -23.03 -7.22 9.81
C ASP A 358 -24.14 -7.82 8.95
N GLN A 359 -25.36 -7.31 9.10
CA GLN A 359 -26.50 -7.76 8.30
C GLN A 359 -26.31 -7.41 6.83
N ARG A 360 -25.79 -6.20 6.57
CA ARG A 360 -25.53 -5.75 5.22
C ARG A 360 -24.43 -6.55 4.52
N LEU A 361 -23.36 -6.91 5.25
CA LEU A 361 -22.32 -7.80 4.74
C LEU A 361 -22.89 -9.14 4.27
N LEU A 362 -23.78 -9.77 5.06
CA LEU A 362 -24.43 -11.03 4.66
C LEU A 362 -25.24 -10.85 3.38
N ALA A 363 -26.05 -9.79 3.28
CA ALA A 363 -26.83 -9.49 2.08
C ALA A 363 -25.94 -9.28 0.84
N LEU A 364 -24.76 -8.65 1.00
CA LEU A 364 -23.79 -8.51 -0.10
C LEU A 364 -23.14 -9.84 -0.48
N LEU A 365 -22.85 -10.70 0.48
CA LEU A 365 -22.32 -12.03 0.20
C LEU A 365 -23.36 -12.90 -0.51
N ASP A 366 -24.63 -12.82 -0.12
CA ASP A 366 -25.73 -13.49 -0.86
C ASP A 366 -25.83 -12.95 -2.29
N LYS A 367 -25.61 -11.67 -2.51
CA LYS A 367 -25.64 -11.05 -3.84
C LYS A 367 -24.42 -11.43 -4.70
N TYR A 368 -23.22 -11.31 -4.16
CA TYR A 368 -21.98 -11.38 -4.93
C TYR A 368 -21.28 -12.73 -4.81
N HIS A 369 -21.53 -13.51 -3.77
CA HIS A 369 -20.78 -14.72 -3.42
C HIS A 369 -21.66 -15.96 -3.20
N LYS A 370 -22.92 -15.94 -3.59
CA LYS A 370 -23.88 -17.03 -3.38
C LYS A 370 -23.37 -18.39 -3.91
N SER A 371 -22.66 -18.39 -5.02
CA SER A 371 -22.07 -19.60 -5.60
C SER A 371 -20.89 -20.16 -4.81
N GLN A 372 -20.28 -19.37 -3.92
CA GLN A 372 -19.02 -19.65 -3.21
C GLN A 372 -17.86 -20.09 -4.14
N LYS A 373 -17.87 -19.64 -5.40
CA LYS A 373 -16.82 -19.96 -6.40
C LYS A 373 -15.93 -18.77 -6.73
N ASN A 374 -16.52 -17.59 -6.79
CA ASN A 374 -15.80 -16.33 -7.05
C ASN A 374 -15.03 -15.85 -5.82
N ARG A 375 -13.92 -15.12 -6.04
CA ARG A 375 -13.10 -14.59 -4.94
C ARG A 375 -13.59 -13.25 -4.46
N VAL A 376 -13.90 -13.19 -3.15
CA VAL A 376 -14.33 -11.98 -2.46
C VAL A 376 -13.33 -11.63 -1.36
N LEU A 377 -12.88 -10.37 -1.33
CA LEU A 377 -11.98 -9.85 -0.32
C LEU A 377 -12.71 -8.82 0.54
N VAL A 378 -12.82 -9.11 1.84
CA VAL A 378 -13.45 -8.22 2.84
C VAL A 378 -12.38 -7.53 3.66
N PHE A 379 -12.37 -6.20 3.65
CA PHE A 379 -11.45 -5.41 4.45
C PHE A 379 -12.04 -4.99 5.78
N ALA A 380 -11.34 -5.33 6.86
CA ALA A 380 -11.55 -4.85 8.22
C ALA A 380 -10.45 -3.84 8.59
N LEU A 381 -10.78 -2.89 9.47
CA LEU A 381 -9.81 -1.88 9.92
C LEU A 381 -8.84 -2.46 10.96
N TYR A 382 -9.35 -3.23 11.91
CA TYR A 382 -8.58 -3.75 13.04
C TYR A 382 -8.46 -5.28 12.99
N LYS A 383 -7.33 -5.78 13.52
CA LYS A 383 -7.06 -7.22 13.61
C LYS A 383 -8.12 -8.00 14.40
N VAL A 384 -8.65 -7.40 15.47
CA VAL A 384 -9.73 -8.00 16.29
C VAL A 384 -11.04 -8.06 15.50
N GLU A 385 -11.31 -7.04 14.69
CA GLU A 385 -12.48 -7.02 13.80
C GLU A 385 -12.38 -8.09 12.72
N ALA A 386 -11.21 -8.26 12.10
CA ALA A 386 -10.97 -9.30 11.10
C ALA A 386 -11.18 -10.71 11.68
N GLU A 387 -10.69 -10.96 12.89
CA GLU A 387 -10.86 -12.23 13.61
C GLU A 387 -12.33 -12.48 13.98
N ARG A 388 -13.05 -11.44 14.43
CA ARG A 388 -14.50 -11.50 14.69
C ARG A 388 -15.27 -11.84 13.43
N LEU A 389 -14.98 -11.17 12.32
CA LEU A 389 -15.66 -11.39 11.04
C LEU A 389 -15.41 -12.80 10.50
N GLU A 390 -14.19 -13.31 10.58
CA GLU A 390 -13.89 -14.69 10.18
C GLU A 390 -14.81 -15.68 10.91
N ARG A 391 -14.87 -15.60 12.25
CA ARG A 391 -15.71 -16.45 13.09
C ARG A 391 -17.22 -16.25 12.79
N PHE A 392 -17.65 -15.00 12.64
CA PHE A 392 -19.02 -14.63 12.32
C PHE A 392 -19.49 -15.24 11.00
N LEU A 393 -18.65 -15.21 9.97
CA LEU A 393 -18.95 -15.75 8.65
C LEU A 393 -18.93 -17.28 8.65
N GLN A 394 -17.95 -17.90 9.29
CA GLN A 394 -17.86 -19.36 9.43
C GLN A 394 -19.08 -19.96 10.15
N GLN A 395 -19.55 -19.32 11.24
CA GLN A 395 -20.76 -19.74 11.97
C GLN A 395 -22.02 -19.70 11.09
N ARG A 396 -22.01 -18.93 9.99
CA ARG A 396 -23.12 -18.83 9.03
C ARG A 396 -22.91 -19.68 7.78
N GLY A 397 -21.94 -20.58 7.80
CA GLY A 397 -21.68 -21.52 6.72
C GLY A 397 -20.84 -20.97 5.55
N TRP A 398 -20.29 -19.77 5.67
CA TRP A 398 -19.37 -19.23 4.66
C TRP A 398 -17.97 -19.82 4.82
N LYS A 399 -17.37 -20.25 3.70
CA LYS A 399 -15.97 -20.71 3.67
C LYS A 399 -15.03 -19.48 3.71
N ALA A 400 -14.76 -18.98 4.89
CA ALA A 400 -13.97 -17.78 5.10
C ALA A 400 -12.66 -18.09 5.84
N VAL A 401 -11.59 -17.40 5.45
CA VAL A 401 -10.31 -17.35 6.15
C VAL A 401 -9.91 -15.90 6.37
N SER A 402 -9.01 -15.62 7.33
CA SER A 402 -8.53 -14.26 7.54
C SER A 402 -7.01 -14.14 7.49
N ILE A 403 -6.56 -12.90 7.22
CA ILE A 403 -5.14 -12.50 7.29
C ILE A 403 -5.04 -11.20 8.09
N HIS A 404 -4.36 -11.27 9.23
CA HIS A 404 -4.13 -10.11 10.11
C HIS A 404 -2.90 -10.32 11.00
N GLY A 405 -2.44 -9.24 11.65
CA GLY A 405 -1.19 -9.22 12.40
C GLY A 405 -1.10 -10.16 13.61
N ASN A 406 -2.22 -10.67 14.15
CA ASN A 406 -2.22 -11.65 15.26
C ASN A 406 -1.97 -13.09 14.80
N LYS A 407 -2.17 -13.40 13.52
CA LYS A 407 -1.90 -14.76 12.98
C LYS A 407 -0.41 -14.98 12.79
N ALA A 408 0.07 -16.17 13.13
CA ALA A 408 1.41 -16.62 12.82
C ALA A 408 1.66 -16.60 11.31
N GLN A 409 2.92 -16.42 10.87
CA GLN A 409 3.23 -16.31 9.44
C GLN A 409 2.81 -17.58 8.66
N THR A 410 2.98 -18.75 9.26
CA THR A 410 2.54 -20.03 8.68
C THR A 410 1.03 -20.06 8.42
N GLU A 411 0.22 -19.56 9.37
CA GLU A 411 -1.23 -19.47 9.22
C GLU A 411 -1.64 -18.44 8.15
N ARG A 412 -0.92 -17.31 8.08
CA ARG A 412 -1.15 -16.28 7.06
C ARG A 412 -0.87 -16.83 5.66
N THR A 413 0.25 -17.53 5.51
CA THR A 413 0.61 -18.21 4.25
C THR A 413 -0.43 -19.24 3.87
N ARG A 414 -0.87 -20.08 4.83
CA ARG A 414 -1.93 -21.08 4.61
C ARG A 414 -3.25 -20.42 4.17
N SER A 415 -3.71 -19.37 4.87
CA SER A 415 -4.94 -18.64 4.52
C SER A 415 -4.87 -18.08 3.10
N LEU A 416 -3.69 -17.53 2.74
CA LEU A 416 -3.47 -17.00 1.39
C LEU A 416 -3.48 -18.09 0.32
N SER A 417 -2.84 -19.24 0.56
CA SER A 417 -2.86 -20.39 -0.36
C SER A 417 -4.28 -20.88 -0.57
N LEU A 418 -5.07 -21.11 0.49
CA LEU A 418 -6.47 -21.54 0.41
C LEU A 418 -7.33 -20.56 -0.41
N PHE A 419 -7.08 -19.26 -0.27
CA PHE A 419 -7.77 -18.24 -1.04
C PHE A 419 -7.34 -18.24 -2.51
N LYS A 420 -6.03 -18.33 -2.80
CA LYS A 420 -5.48 -18.39 -4.16
C LYS A 420 -5.94 -19.65 -4.92
N GLU A 421 -6.00 -20.78 -4.25
CA GLU A 421 -6.46 -22.06 -4.79
C GLU A 421 -7.99 -22.09 -4.99
N GLY A 422 -8.74 -21.17 -4.35
CA GLY A 422 -10.20 -21.15 -4.40
C GLY A 422 -10.88 -22.13 -3.44
N SER A 423 -10.12 -22.82 -2.58
CA SER A 423 -10.67 -23.72 -1.53
C SER A 423 -11.45 -22.94 -0.48
N CYS A 424 -11.00 -21.70 -0.17
CA CYS A 424 -11.70 -20.72 0.68
C CYS A 424 -11.76 -19.39 -0.06
N PRO A 425 -12.78 -19.18 -0.92
CA PRO A 425 -12.82 -18.03 -1.81
C PRO A 425 -13.29 -16.72 -1.15
N LEU A 426 -13.45 -16.71 0.17
CA LEU A 426 -13.77 -15.52 0.98
C LEU A 426 -12.62 -15.24 1.94
N LEU A 427 -11.93 -14.09 1.74
CA LEU A 427 -10.82 -13.67 2.57
C LEU A 427 -11.17 -12.41 3.34
N VAL A 428 -10.99 -12.43 4.67
CA VAL A 428 -11.07 -11.24 5.52
C VAL A 428 -9.66 -10.74 5.80
N ALA A 429 -9.36 -9.47 5.55
CA ALA A 429 -8.01 -8.96 5.68
C ALA A 429 -7.94 -7.57 6.32
N THR A 430 -6.84 -7.27 7.00
CA THR A 430 -6.48 -5.90 7.36
C THR A 430 -5.51 -5.31 6.35
N ASP A 431 -5.42 -3.98 6.26
CA ASP A 431 -4.55 -3.28 5.30
C ASP A 431 -3.11 -3.79 5.34
N VAL A 432 -2.52 -3.87 6.53
CA VAL A 432 -1.13 -4.30 6.70
C VAL A 432 -0.87 -5.70 6.15
N ALA A 433 -1.88 -6.58 6.23
CA ALA A 433 -1.74 -7.96 5.81
C ALA A 433 -2.13 -8.22 4.35
N ALA A 434 -2.95 -7.34 3.75
CA ALA A 434 -3.46 -7.50 2.39
C ALA A 434 -2.75 -6.63 1.36
N ARG A 435 -1.96 -5.64 1.80
CA ARG A 435 -1.21 -4.78 0.88
C ARG A 435 -0.08 -5.52 0.19
N GLY A 436 0.18 -5.12 -1.04
CA GLY A 436 1.18 -5.77 -1.87
C GLY A 436 0.81 -7.17 -2.34
N LEU A 437 -0.26 -7.78 -1.81
CA LEU A 437 -0.69 -9.10 -2.26
C LEU A 437 -1.14 -9.05 -3.72
N ASP A 438 -0.42 -9.74 -4.56
CA ASP A 438 -0.92 -10.11 -5.88
C ASP A 438 -1.82 -11.32 -5.72
N ILE A 439 -3.11 -11.05 -5.60
CA ILE A 439 -4.14 -12.07 -5.54
C ILE A 439 -4.85 -12.03 -6.88
N PRO A 440 -4.67 -13.03 -7.73
CA PRO A 440 -5.35 -13.07 -9.01
C PRO A 440 -6.85 -13.24 -8.82
N ASP A 441 -7.63 -12.69 -9.76
CA ASP A 441 -9.06 -12.94 -9.90
C ASP A 441 -9.92 -12.60 -8.68
N VAL A 442 -9.60 -11.54 -7.94
CA VAL A 442 -10.53 -10.96 -6.96
C VAL A 442 -11.60 -10.20 -7.74
N GLU A 443 -12.81 -10.69 -7.72
CA GLU A 443 -13.93 -10.09 -8.44
C GLU A 443 -14.58 -8.98 -7.65
N VAL A 444 -14.70 -9.17 -6.32
CA VAL A 444 -15.38 -8.22 -5.44
C VAL A 444 -14.52 -7.89 -4.23
N VAL A 445 -14.39 -6.60 -3.97
CA VAL A 445 -13.83 -6.05 -2.72
C VAL A 445 -14.98 -5.48 -1.89
N ILE A 446 -15.05 -5.83 -0.62
CA ILE A 446 -16.00 -5.24 0.34
C ILE A 446 -15.21 -4.53 1.43
N ASN A 447 -15.27 -3.22 1.50
CA ASN A 447 -14.74 -2.46 2.63
C ASN A 447 -15.78 -2.45 3.75
N TYR A 448 -15.72 -3.46 4.62
CA TYR A 448 -16.59 -3.57 5.80
C TYR A 448 -16.39 -2.41 6.77
N SER A 449 -15.13 -1.98 6.96
CA SER A 449 -14.78 -0.75 7.65
C SER A 449 -14.04 0.16 6.69
N PHE A 450 -14.44 1.44 6.64
CA PHE A 450 -13.71 2.43 5.83
C PHE A 450 -12.28 2.58 6.36
N PRO A 451 -11.27 2.71 5.51
CA PRO A 451 -9.88 2.84 5.95
C PRO A 451 -9.59 4.19 6.60
N LEU A 452 -8.41 4.34 7.19
CA LEU A 452 -7.99 5.57 7.87
C LEU A 452 -7.66 6.71 6.92
N THR A 453 -7.33 6.39 5.66
CA THR A 453 -6.99 7.36 4.62
C THR A 453 -7.67 7.01 3.29
N THR A 454 -7.82 7.98 2.42
CA THR A 454 -8.32 7.78 1.06
C THR A 454 -7.29 7.07 0.18
N GLU A 455 -6.00 7.20 0.48
CA GLU A 455 -4.95 6.41 -0.15
C GLU A 455 -5.16 4.91 0.11
N ASP A 456 -5.43 4.53 1.37
CA ASP A 456 -5.78 3.16 1.73
C ASP A 456 -7.02 2.65 1.01
N TYR A 457 -8.03 3.51 0.84
CA TYR A 457 -9.22 3.19 0.07
C TYR A 457 -8.88 2.81 -1.38
N VAL A 458 -8.09 3.64 -2.07
CA VAL A 458 -7.66 3.36 -3.46
C VAL A 458 -6.84 2.08 -3.55
N HIS A 459 -5.94 1.85 -2.61
CA HIS A 459 -5.15 0.60 -2.54
C HIS A 459 -6.01 -0.65 -2.30
N ARG A 460 -7.08 -0.56 -1.48
CA ARG A 460 -8.00 -1.66 -1.21
C ARG A 460 -8.82 -2.00 -2.44
N ILE A 461 -9.46 -1.01 -3.06
CA ILE A 461 -10.29 -1.25 -4.25
C ILE A 461 -9.45 -1.73 -5.44
N GLY A 462 -8.19 -1.32 -5.54
CA GLY A 462 -7.24 -1.82 -6.53
C GLY A 462 -6.81 -3.28 -6.33
N ARG A 463 -7.38 -4.03 -5.38
CA ARG A 463 -7.24 -5.50 -5.33
C ARG A 463 -8.12 -6.19 -6.37
N THR A 464 -9.15 -5.55 -6.87
CA THR A 464 -9.97 -6.00 -8.01
C THR A 464 -9.69 -5.13 -9.25
N GLY A 465 -10.31 -5.43 -10.38
CA GLY A 465 -10.12 -4.66 -11.64
C GLY A 465 -8.70 -4.78 -12.21
N ARG A 466 -8.07 -5.96 -12.15
CA ARG A 466 -6.70 -6.20 -12.59
C ARG A 466 -6.63 -6.94 -13.91
N ALA A 467 -5.51 -6.79 -14.62
CA ALA A 467 -5.25 -7.46 -15.90
C ALA A 467 -6.36 -7.25 -16.95
N GLY A 468 -6.94 -6.02 -17.00
CA GLY A 468 -8.02 -5.69 -17.94
C GLY A 468 -9.40 -6.25 -17.58
N LYS A 469 -9.55 -6.91 -16.43
CA LYS A 469 -10.85 -7.39 -15.95
C LYS A 469 -11.59 -6.28 -15.21
N LYS A 470 -12.92 -6.24 -15.33
CA LYS A 470 -13.77 -5.36 -14.52
C LYS A 470 -13.90 -5.91 -13.11
N GLY A 471 -13.99 -5.01 -12.11
CA GLY A 471 -14.14 -5.37 -10.70
C GLY A 471 -15.23 -4.56 -10.00
N VAL A 472 -15.68 -5.02 -8.83
CA VAL A 472 -16.64 -4.30 -7.99
C VAL A 472 -16.03 -4.05 -6.62
N ALA A 473 -16.10 -2.81 -6.15
CA ALA A 473 -15.74 -2.41 -4.81
C ALA A 473 -16.97 -1.85 -4.09
N HIS A 474 -17.45 -2.56 -3.08
CA HIS A 474 -18.58 -2.11 -2.25
C HIS A 474 -18.06 -1.63 -0.90
N THR A 475 -18.37 -0.39 -0.52
CA THR A 475 -17.75 0.25 0.64
C THR A 475 -18.81 0.77 1.60
N PHE A 476 -18.73 0.37 2.84
CA PHE A 476 -19.52 0.92 3.92
C PHE A 476 -18.87 2.20 4.44
N PHE A 477 -19.67 3.26 4.50
CA PHE A 477 -19.28 4.55 5.04
C PHE A 477 -20.20 4.91 6.19
N THR A 478 -19.63 5.22 7.36
CA THR A 478 -20.40 5.54 8.56
C THR A 478 -20.18 6.99 9.00
N HIS A 479 -20.97 7.47 9.93
CA HIS A 479 -20.80 8.80 10.51
C HIS A 479 -19.40 9.04 11.11
N LEU A 480 -18.72 7.98 11.61
CA LEU A 480 -17.35 8.08 12.11
C LEU A 480 -16.33 8.47 11.03
N ASN A 481 -16.65 8.18 9.77
CA ASN A 481 -15.77 8.46 8.63
C ASN A 481 -15.96 9.86 8.04
N LYS A 482 -16.88 10.69 8.57
CA LYS A 482 -17.28 12.00 8.02
C LYS A 482 -16.12 12.91 7.62
N GLY A 483 -14.99 12.83 8.34
CA GLY A 483 -13.80 13.64 8.05
C GLY A 483 -13.12 13.33 6.71
N LEU A 484 -13.40 12.16 6.12
CA LEU A 484 -12.83 11.70 4.85
C LEU A 484 -13.83 11.84 3.67
N ALA A 485 -15.06 12.30 3.94
CA ALA A 485 -16.09 12.37 2.92
C ALA A 485 -15.69 13.26 1.73
N GLY A 486 -15.07 14.42 1.98
CA GLY A 486 -14.65 15.35 0.92
C GLY A 486 -13.60 14.75 0.00
N GLU A 487 -12.59 14.09 0.55
CA GLU A 487 -11.55 13.40 -0.22
C GLU A 487 -12.14 12.24 -1.03
N LEU A 488 -13.01 11.43 -0.42
CA LEU A 488 -13.69 10.33 -1.11
C LEU A 488 -14.54 10.81 -2.27
N VAL A 489 -15.28 11.91 -2.09
CA VAL A 489 -16.07 12.53 -3.17
C VAL A 489 -15.18 12.92 -4.35
N ASN A 490 -13.99 13.47 -4.10
CA ASN A 490 -13.04 13.81 -5.17
C ASN A 490 -12.55 12.58 -5.92
N VAL A 491 -12.16 11.50 -5.20
CA VAL A 491 -11.74 10.23 -5.80
C VAL A 491 -12.85 9.62 -6.68
N LEU A 492 -14.10 9.63 -6.20
CA LEU A 492 -15.24 9.11 -6.97
C LEU A 492 -15.51 9.93 -8.25
N ARG A 493 -15.44 11.26 -8.15
CA ARG A 493 -15.64 12.15 -9.31
C ARG A 493 -14.56 11.99 -10.36
N GLU A 494 -13.29 11.93 -9.91
CA GLU A 494 -12.16 11.71 -10.82
C GLU A 494 -12.28 10.38 -11.57
N ALA A 495 -12.72 9.32 -10.88
CA ALA A 495 -12.95 8.01 -11.47
C ALA A 495 -14.29 7.89 -12.25
N GLY A 496 -15.04 8.98 -12.44
CA GLY A 496 -16.33 8.96 -13.12
C GLY A 496 -17.42 8.13 -12.41
N GLN A 497 -17.30 7.91 -11.10
CA GLN A 497 -18.21 7.08 -10.32
C GLN A 497 -19.38 7.89 -9.75
N VAL A 498 -20.48 7.19 -9.45
CA VAL A 498 -21.66 7.80 -8.82
C VAL A 498 -21.34 8.21 -7.38
N VAL A 499 -21.58 9.49 -7.06
CA VAL A 499 -21.46 10.00 -5.69
C VAL A 499 -22.83 9.95 -5.02
N PRO A 500 -23.03 9.13 -3.96
CA PRO A 500 -24.31 9.04 -3.27
C PRO A 500 -24.71 10.35 -2.60
N ALA A 501 -26.00 10.71 -2.66
CA ALA A 501 -26.51 11.90 -2.01
C ALA A 501 -26.27 11.92 -0.49
N ASP A 502 -26.33 10.75 0.14
CA ASP A 502 -26.08 10.60 1.58
C ASP A 502 -24.62 10.90 1.95
N LEU A 503 -23.65 10.59 1.09
CA LEU A 503 -22.26 10.95 1.30
C LEU A 503 -22.06 12.48 1.24
N LEU A 504 -22.77 13.17 0.34
CA LEU A 504 -22.71 14.63 0.22
C LEU A 504 -23.24 15.36 1.45
N LYS A 505 -24.09 14.73 2.26
CA LYS A 505 -24.59 15.30 3.53
C LYS A 505 -23.48 15.56 4.56
N PHE A 506 -22.35 14.86 4.47
CA PHE A 506 -21.18 15.08 5.34
C PHE A 506 -20.33 16.28 4.90
N GLY A 507 -20.61 16.87 3.74
CA GLY A 507 -19.86 17.98 3.15
C GLY A 507 -18.74 17.49 2.23
N THR A 508 -18.28 18.42 1.39
CA THR A 508 -17.22 18.16 0.38
C THR A 508 -15.90 18.87 0.73
N HIS A 509 -15.80 19.43 1.95
CA HIS A 509 -14.60 20.15 2.35
C HIS A 509 -13.46 19.19 2.65
N VAL A 510 -12.33 19.37 1.96
CA VAL A 510 -11.09 18.65 2.23
C VAL A 510 -10.28 19.47 3.23
N LYS A 511 -10.00 18.90 4.39
CA LYS A 511 -9.06 19.53 5.33
C LYS A 511 -7.68 19.52 4.70
N LYS A 512 -7.08 20.70 4.49
CA LYS A 512 -5.67 20.79 4.12
C LYS A 512 -4.87 20.08 5.21
N LYS A 513 -4.08 19.06 4.83
CA LYS A 513 -3.12 18.43 5.74
C LYS A 513 -2.11 19.52 6.16
N GLU A 514 -2.18 19.98 7.41
CA GLU A 514 -1.18 20.88 7.95
C GLU A 514 0.14 20.10 8.08
N SER A 515 1.22 20.67 7.54
CA SER A 515 2.54 20.10 7.75
C SER A 515 2.86 20.11 9.24
N LYS A 516 3.20 18.96 9.81
CA LYS A 516 3.62 18.85 11.22
C LYS A 516 4.83 19.73 11.57
N LEU A 517 5.63 20.11 10.56
CA LEU A 517 6.81 20.97 10.71
C LEU A 517 6.52 22.47 10.59
N TYR A 518 5.54 22.88 9.79
CA TYR A 518 5.34 24.30 9.43
C TYR A 518 3.94 24.83 9.73
N GLY A 519 2.99 23.98 10.17
CA GLY A 519 1.63 24.37 10.52
C GLY A 519 0.93 25.16 9.40
N ALA A 520 0.19 26.21 9.78
CA ALA A 520 -0.56 27.09 8.86
C ALA A 520 0.32 27.94 7.91
N HIS A 521 1.63 27.96 8.09
CA HIS A 521 2.58 28.73 7.31
C HIS A 521 3.32 27.92 6.23
N PHE A 522 2.89 26.68 6.00
CA PHE A 522 3.47 25.85 4.95
C PHE A 522 3.28 26.50 3.57
N ARG A 523 4.39 26.78 2.88
CA ARG A 523 4.42 27.12 1.46
C ARG A 523 5.03 25.94 0.72
N GLU A 524 4.37 25.48 -0.34
CA GLU A 524 4.96 24.51 -1.26
C GLU A 524 6.27 25.08 -1.81
N ILE A 525 7.37 24.37 -1.56
CA ILE A 525 8.67 24.74 -2.10
C ILE A 525 8.72 24.12 -3.49
N ALA A 526 8.88 24.95 -4.52
CA ALA A 526 9.05 24.50 -5.88
C ALA A 526 10.26 23.55 -5.98
N ALA A 527 10.18 22.54 -6.88
CA ALA A 527 11.20 21.49 -7.02
C ALA A 527 12.61 22.03 -7.35
N ASP A 528 12.69 23.26 -7.82
CA ASP A 528 13.90 24.01 -8.21
C ASP A 528 14.42 25.00 -7.15
N ALA A 529 13.82 25.03 -5.96
CA ALA A 529 14.22 25.94 -4.89
C ALA A 529 15.66 25.66 -4.43
N PRO A 530 16.50 26.70 -4.29
CA PRO A 530 17.89 26.54 -3.87
C PRO A 530 17.98 25.96 -2.46
N LYS A 531 18.83 24.94 -2.27
CA LYS A 531 19.07 24.31 -0.97
C LYS A 531 19.66 25.32 0.01
N ALA A 532 19.09 25.40 1.22
CA ALA A 532 19.65 26.20 2.30
C ALA A 532 21.09 25.73 2.60
N LYS A 533 22.07 26.64 2.52
CA LYS A 533 23.44 26.37 2.97
C LYS A 533 23.48 26.39 4.50
N LYS A 534 24.13 25.39 5.08
CA LYS A 534 24.40 25.34 6.51
C LYS A 534 25.27 26.53 6.88
N ILE A 535 24.74 27.47 7.63
CA ILE A 535 25.54 28.57 8.21
C ILE A 535 26.16 27.98 9.46
N THR A 536 27.49 27.79 9.46
CA THR A 536 28.28 27.54 10.67
C THR A 536 28.61 28.89 11.27
N PHE A 537 28.11 29.13 12.49
CA PHE A 537 28.61 30.25 13.28
C PHE A 537 29.92 29.80 13.94
N ASP A 538 31.04 30.37 13.53
CA ASP A 538 32.29 30.27 14.29
C ASP A 538 32.12 31.16 15.54
N ASN A 539 32.09 30.55 16.70
CA ASN A 539 32.25 31.27 17.97
C ASN A 539 33.73 31.69 18.08
N SER A 540 34.01 32.88 17.63
CA SER A 540 35.23 33.61 17.98
C SER A 540 34.86 34.67 19.02
N ASP A 541 34.72 34.24 20.26
CA ASP A 541 34.77 35.12 21.45
C ASP A 541 35.43 34.32 22.58
N ASP A 542 36.76 34.26 22.51
CA ASP A 542 37.64 34.09 23.65
C ASP A 542 38.94 34.81 23.28
N GLU A 543 39.04 36.09 23.74
CA GLU A 543 40.26 36.81 24.11
C GLU A 543 39.90 38.31 24.26
N ASP A 544 39.59 38.74 25.51
CA ASP A 544 40.27 39.77 26.29
C ASP A 544 39.57 39.93 27.66
#